data_098ca5f8e5f4be8af514cf87b62cdc53
#
_entry.id   098ca5f8e5f4be8af514cf87b62cdc53
#
_cell.length_a   1.000
_cell.length_b   1.000
_cell.length_c   1.000
_cell.angle_alpha   90.00
_cell.angle_beta   90.00
_cell.angle_gamma   90.00
#
_symmetry.space_group_name_H-M   'P 1'
#
loop_
_entity.id
_entity.type
_entity.pdbx_description
1 polymer ?
#
loop_
_entity_poly.entity_id
_entity_poly.type
_entity_poly.pdbx_seq_one_letter_code
_entity_poly.pdbx_strand_id
1 'polypeptide(L)'
;MVGAGAFGRNHLRVWRAMEEAGAPVCLVGIVEPDLTQAANLAAEYRIPVYASTPELLRSTEPPDAASVAVPTSAHASVASELLSVGIDVLLEKPIAATVQQADDLIALAQRHKRIVQVGHLERFNPAVRAVRAILHQPLFFEVHRLSVFTPRALDVDVVLDLMIHDLDIVLSWTQSPIRELHAVGLPILSSKVDIANVRIEFVSGCVANFTASRVSTERVRKVRFFQPHQYISVDYARQDVLCIDVPALQTSGLRQPVSPDIAAVHFQSIQAPHPIPGFAMRKLEVPSGEPLRLELESFLRAVRERTIPEVTAQDGRAALAVAMDISASIRAHQSRAGLA
;
A
#
# COMPACT_ATOMS: atom_id res chain seq x y z
N MET A 1 18.70 -5.33 6.48
CA MET A 1 17.48 -4.71 7.05
C MET A 1 17.85 -3.44 7.78
N VAL A 2 17.22 -2.31 7.49
CA VAL A 2 17.47 -1.03 8.16
C VAL A 2 16.22 -0.60 8.94
N GLY A 3 16.36 -0.49 10.27
CA GLY A 3 15.26 -0.28 11.22
C GLY A 3 14.55 -1.60 11.58
N ALA A 4 14.65 -2.01 12.84
CA ALA A 4 14.06 -3.25 13.35
C ALA A 4 12.96 -3.00 14.38
N GLY A 5 12.21 -1.92 14.22
CA GLY A 5 10.98 -1.65 14.96
C GLY A 5 9.89 -2.71 14.68
N ALA A 6 8.67 -2.46 15.14
CA ALA A 6 7.57 -3.44 15.05
C ALA A 6 7.36 -3.99 13.62
N PHE A 7 7.43 -3.13 12.58
CA PHE A 7 7.24 -3.58 11.20
C PHE A 7 8.53 -4.15 10.59
N GLY A 8 9.70 -3.60 10.91
CA GLY A 8 10.99 -4.13 10.48
C GLY A 8 11.25 -5.57 10.96
N ARG A 9 10.76 -5.93 12.16
CA ARG A 9 10.78 -7.33 12.64
C ARG A 9 9.95 -8.28 11.78
N ASN A 10 8.83 -7.81 11.20
CA ASN A 10 8.07 -8.62 10.24
C ASN A 10 8.87 -8.86 8.96
N HIS A 11 9.58 -7.85 8.44
CA HIS A 11 10.48 -8.02 7.30
C HIS A 11 11.59 -9.02 7.62
N LEU A 12 12.25 -8.89 8.77
CA LEU A 12 13.30 -9.83 9.20
C LEU A 12 12.81 -11.27 9.27
N ARG A 13 11.63 -11.49 9.88
CA ARG A 13 10.99 -12.80 9.94
C ARG A 13 10.78 -13.40 8.55
N VAL A 14 10.23 -12.61 7.63
CA VAL A 14 9.93 -13.10 6.29
C VAL A 14 11.20 -13.31 5.46
N TRP A 15 12.19 -12.40 5.52
CA TRP A 15 13.48 -12.59 4.86
C TRP A 15 14.19 -13.85 5.35
N ARG A 16 14.21 -14.10 6.67
CA ARG A 16 14.79 -15.31 7.24
C ARG A 16 14.05 -16.57 6.77
N ALA A 17 12.73 -16.55 6.78
CA ALA A 17 11.93 -17.67 6.30
C ALA A 17 12.13 -17.94 4.79
N MET A 18 12.35 -16.91 3.98
CA MET A 18 12.67 -17.04 2.56
C MET A 18 14.08 -17.65 2.36
N GLU A 19 15.06 -17.18 3.10
CA GLU A 19 16.44 -17.71 3.08
C GLU A 19 16.45 -19.19 3.46
N GLU A 20 15.79 -19.57 4.56
CA GLU A 20 15.66 -20.95 5.05
C GLU A 20 14.90 -21.85 4.05
N ALA A 21 13.97 -21.30 3.30
CA ALA A 21 13.27 -22.00 2.22
C ALA A 21 14.10 -22.13 0.94
N GLY A 22 15.34 -21.67 0.91
CA GLY A 22 16.24 -21.75 -0.25
C GLY A 22 16.00 -20.69 -1.31
N ALA A 23 15.30 -19.60 -0.98
CA ALA A 23 15.23 -18.46 -1.88
C ALA A 23 16.65 -17.87 -2.10
N PRO A 24 16.94 -17.29 -3.27
CA PRO A 24 18.26 -16.76 -3.59
C PRO A 24 18.48 -15.38 -2.91
N VAL A 25 18.46 -15.38 -1.59
CA VAL A 25 18.66 -14.22 -0.72
C VAL A 25 19.47 -14.64 0.49
N CYS A 26 20.32 -13.74 0.98
CA CYS A 26 21.09 -13.90 2.20
C CYS A 26 20.91 -12.65 3.07
N LEU A 27 20.52 -12.84 4.33
CA LEU A 27 20.37 -11.75 5.29
C LEU A 27 21.74 -11.46 5.94
N VAL A 28 22.42 -10.43 5.44
CA VAL A 28 23.83 -10.13 5.81
C VAL A 28 24.00 -9.16 6.97
N GLY A 29 22.95 -8.40 7.35
CA GLY A 29 23.05 -7.46 8.45
C GLY A 29 21.76 -6.73 8.81
N ILE A 30 21.75 -6.16 10.02
CA ILE A 30 20.65 -5.35 10.55
C ILE A 30 21.22 -4.01 10.99
N VAL A 31 20.52 -2.90 10.72
CA VAL A 31 20.82 -1.59 11.30
C VAL A 31 19.77 -1.28 12.35
N GLU A 32 20.18 -1.15 13.61
CA GLU A 32 19.33 -0.82 14.75
C GLU A 32 20.12 0.01 15.77
N PRO A 33 19.75 1.29 15.97
CA PRO A 33 20.51 2.16 16.88
C PRO A 33 20.26 1.89 18.37
N ASP A 34 19.16 1.25 18.75
CA ASP A 34 18.90 0.87 20.13
C ASP A 34 19.75 -0.33 20.52
N LEU A 35 20.70 -0.12 21.45
CA LEU A 35 21.67 -1.13 21.85
C LEU A 35 21.01 -2.39 22.45
N THR A 36 19.91 -2.23 23.17
CA THR A 36 19.20 -3.36 23.78
C THR A 36 18.51 -4.20 22.72
N GLN A 37 17.83 -3.55 21.77
CA GLN A 37 17.24 -4.22 20.63
C GLN A 37 18.31 -4.87 19.74
N ALA A 38 19.41 -4.18 19.49
CA ALA A 38 20.53 -4.68 18.68
C ALA A 38 21.11 -5.98 19.26
N ALA A 39 21.33 -6.04 20.58
CA ALA A 39 21.83 -7.25 21.23
C ALA A 39 20.86 -8.44 21.09
N ASN A 40 19.56 -8.20 21.26
CA ASN A 40 18.53 -9.22 21.09
C ASN A 40 18.46 -9.72 19.64
N LEU A 41 18.53 -8.82 18.66
CA LEU A 41 18.51 -9.15 17.24
C LEU A 41 19.75 -9.94 16.81
N ALA A 42 20.93 -9.56 17.31
CA ALA A 42 22.16 -10.28 17.03
C ALA A 42 22.10 -11.73 17.56
N ALA A 43 21.54 -11.93 18.74
CA ALA A 43 21.36 -13.27 19.33
C ALA A 43 20.31 -14.09 18.55
N GLU A 44 19.18 -13.47 18.16
CA GLU A 44 18.07 -14.12 17.47
C GLU A 44 18.44 -14.52 16.03
N TYR A 45 18.99 -13.57 15.25
CA TYR A 45 19.26 -13.78 13.83
C TYR A 45 20.67 -14.28 13.53
N ARG A 46 21.61 -14.21 14.49
CA ARG A 46 23.02 -14.63 14.36
C ARG A 46 23.74 -13.98 13.17
N ILE A 47 23.46 -12.70 12.95
CA ILE A 47 24.11 -11.88 11.93
C ILE A 47 24.57 -10.56 12.56
N PRO A 48 25.51 -9.82 11.93
CA PRO A 48 25.95 -8.52 12.41
C PRO A 48 24.82 -7.52 12.57
N VAL A 49 24.85 -6.75 13.64
CA VAL A 49 23.94 -5.62 13.87
C VAL A 49 24.79 -4.36 14.01
N TYR A 50 24.44 -3.34 13.24
CA TYR A 50 25.14 -2.06 13.13
C TYR A 50 24.33 -0.95 13.77
N ALA A 51 24.97 0.02 14.38
CA ALA A 51 24.27 1.15 15.00
C ALA A 51 23.76 2.17 13.97
N SER A 52 24.28 2.17 12.75
CA SER A 52 23.91 3.13 11.70
C SER A 52 24.17 2.59 10.29
N THR A 53 23.49 3.20 9.29
CA THR A 53 23.73 2.90 7.88
C THR A 53 25.18 3.12 7.45
N PRO A 54 25.86 4.22 7.82
CA PRO A 54 27.29 4.40 7.52
C PRO A 54 28.19 3.31 8.10
N GLU A 55 27.85 2.73 9.24
CA GLU A 55 28.61 1.63 9.82
C GLU A 55 28.43 0.35 8.99
N LEU A 56 27.20 0.01 8.60
CA LEU A 56 26.92 -1.09 7.67
C LEU A 56 27.71 -0.93 6.36
N LEU A 57 27.73 0.27 5.78
CA LEU A 57 28.38 0.54 4.50
C LEU A 57 29.92 0.45 4.56
N ARG A 58 30.52 0.52 5.74
CA ARG A 58 31.95 0.28 5.96
C ARG A 58 32.28 -1.18 6.24
N SER A 59 31.29 -2.05 6.32
CA SER A 59 31.53 -3.49 6.50
C SER A 59 32.23 -4.09 5.28
N THR A 60 32.85 -5.26 5.46
CA THR A 60 33.56 -5.96 4.39
C THR A 60 32.64 -6.51 3.30
N GLU A 61 31.38 -6.67 3.60
CA GLU A 61 30.35 -7.21 2.71
C GLU A 61 29.11 -6.30 2.72
N PRO A 62 29.13 -5.18 1.96
CA PRO A 62 27.96 -4.34 1.84
C PRO A 62 26.83 -5.10 1.11
N PRO A 63 25.57 -4.89 1.46
CA PRO A 63 24.45 -5.57 0.83
C PRO A 63 24.19 -5.07 -0.60
N ASP A 64 23.68 -5.94 -1.48
CA ASP A 64 23.19 -5.54 -2.81
C ASP A 64 21.88 -4.74 -2.75
N ALA A 65 21.07 -5.03 -1.72
CA ALA A 65 19.75 -4.41 -1.51
C ALA A 65 19.42 -4.30 -0.03
N ALA A 66 18.52 -3.38 0.30
CA ALA A 66 18.08 -3.14 1.67
C ALA A 66 16.56 -2.95 1.76
N SER A 67 15.94 -3.57 2.78
CA SER A 67 14.61 -3.17 3.25
C SER A 67 14.76 -2.09 4.32
N VAL A 68 14.04 -0.98 4.18
CA VAL A 68 14.10 0.18 5.06
C VAL A 68 12.75 0.40 5.73
N ALA A 69 12.68 0.21 7.04
CA ALA A 69 11.49 0.37 7.88
C ALA A 69 11.80 1.23 9.13
N VAL A 70 12.49 2.32 8.90
CA VAL A 70 12.76 3.37 9.91
C VAL A 70 11.56 4.32 10.04
N PRO A 71 11.51 5.25 11.01
CA PRO A 71 10.50 6.30 11.01
C PRO A 71 10.52 7.13 9.71
N THR A 72 9.35 7.57 9.25
CA THR A 72 9.18 8.32 7.98
C THR A 72 10.11 9.51 7.84
N SER A 73 10.39 10.21 8.95
CA SER A 73 11.32 11.35 8.97
C SER A 73 12.75 11.00 8.54
N ALA A 74 13.14 9.73 8.66
CA ALA A 74 14.46 9.22 8.27
C ALA A 74 14.48 8.54 6.89
N HIS A 75 13.32 8.33 6.25
CA HIS A 75 13.23 7.62 4.97
C HIS A 75 14.13 8.22 3.91
N ALA A 76 14.01 9.54 3.69
CA ALA A 76 14.75 10.23 2.63
C ALA A 76 16.27 10.18 2.85
N SER A 77 16.75 10.41 4.06
CA SER A 77 18.19 10.37 4.36
C SER A 77 18.78 8.97 4.21
N VAL A 78 18.14 7.97 4.83
CA VAL A 78 18.60 6.57 4.79
C VAL A 78 18.57 6.01 3.36
N ALA A 79 17.46 6.22 2.64
CA ALA A 79 17.37 5.76 1.25
C ALA A 79 18.39 6.45 0.34
N SER A 80 18.65 7.76 0.54
CA SER A 80 19.67 8.49 -0.23
C SER A 80 21.08 7.96 0.01
N GLU A 81 21.44 7.66 1.26
CA GLU A 81 22.73 7.05 1.59
C GLU A 81 22.93 5.71 0.83
N LEU A 82 21.93 4.82 0.90
CA LEU A 82 21.98 3.52 0.26
C LEU A 82 22.05 3.61 -1.27
N LEU A 83 21.17 4.42 -1.87
CA LEU A 83 21.10 4.60 -3.34
C LEU A 83 22.40 5.19 -3.90
N SER A 84 23.02 6.14 -3.17
CA SER A 84 24.25 6.82 -3.60
C SER A 84 25.45 5.88 -3.72
N VAL A 85 25.47 4.79 -2.95
CA VAL A 85 26.53 3.78 -2.99
C VAL A 85 26.14 2.54 -3.81
N GLY A 86 25.01 2.58 -4.50
CA GLY A 86 24.60 1.54 -5.44
C GLY A 86 23.77 0.41 -4.84
N ILE A 87 23.10 0.61 -3.72
CA ILE A 87 22.21 -0.36 -3.06
C ILE A 87 20.78 -0.12 -3.51
N ASP A 88 20.07 -1.17 -3.93
CA ASP A 88 18.65 -1.13 -4.24
C ASP A 88 17.81 -1.10 -2.96
N VAL A 89 16.64 -0.44 -2.97
CA VAL A 89 15.90 -0.17 -1.73
C VAL A 89 14.43 -0.58 -1.85
N LEU A 90 13.96 -1.39 -0.90
CA LEU A 90 12.55 -1.49 -0.54
C LEU A 90 12.30 -0.53 0.63
N LEU A 91 11.52 0.52 0.40
CA LEU A 91 11.27 1.59 1.35
C LEU A 91 9.81 1.57 1.82
N GLU A 92 9.61 1.50 3.14
CA GLU A 92 8.27 1.52 3.72
C GLU A 92 7.48 2.80 3.39
N LYS A 93 6.17 2.65 3.41
CA LYS A 93 5.24 3.79 3.21
C LYS A 93 5.21 4.73 4.44
N PRO A 94 4.96 6.02 4.22
CA PRO A 94 5.02 6.73 2.94
C PRO A 94 6.47 6.84 2.46
N ILE A 95 6.67 6.97 1.15
CA ILE A 95 8.03 7.01 0.55
C ILE A 95 8.95 8.07 1.19
N ALA A 96 8.38 9.20 1.63
CA ALA A 96 9.11 10.28 2.29
C ALA A 96 8.15 11.13 3.14
N ALA A 97 8.67 12.09 3.89
CA ALA A 97 7.87 13.04 4.66
C ALA A 97 7.27 14.16 3.79
N THR A 98 7.86 14.47 2.64
CA THR A 98 7.39 15.49 1.70
C THR A 98 7.48 15.00 0.25
N VAL A 99 6.66 15.61 -0.62
CA VAL A 99 6.69 15.31 -2.07
C VAL A 99 8.05 15.65 -2.67
N GLN A 100 8.68 16.75 -2.25
CA GLN A 100 10.01 17.13 -2.73
C GLN A 100 11.06 16.06 -2.40
N GLN A 101 11.06 15.52 -1.18
CA GLN A 101 11.97 14.43 -0.81
C GLN A 101 11.72 13.17 -1.68
N ALA A 102 10.46 12.88 -2.02
CA ALA A 102 10.13 11.77 -2.90
C ALA A 102 10.67 12.02 -4.33
N ASP A 103 10.53 13.23 -4.85
CA ASP A 103 11.07 13.63 -6.15
C ASP A 103 12.61 13.52 -6.17
N ASP A 104 13.28 13.95 -5.10
CA ASP A 104 14.74 13.86 -4.95
C ASP A 104 15.21 12.38 -4.93
N LEU A 105 14.49 11.50 -4.22
CA LEU A 105 14.78 10.07 -4.19
C LEU A 105 14.60 9.41 -5.56
N ILE A 106 13.54 9.78 -6.30
CA ILE A 106 13.30 9.29 -7.67
C ILE A 106 14.45 9.69 -8.58
N ALA A 107 14.84 10.96 -8.55
CA ALA A 107 15.95 11.48 -9.35
C ALA A 107 17.29 10.79 -9.00
N LEU A 108 17.53 10.56 -7.72
CA LEU A 108 18.74 9.87 -7.24
C LEU A 108 18.77 8.41 -7.71
N ALA A 109 17.66 7.68 -7.55
CA ALA A 109 17.54 6.29 -8.00
C ALA A 109 17.78 6.17 -9.51
N GLN A 110 17.21 7.07 -10.31
CA GLN A 110 17.44 7.12 -11.76
C GLN A 110 18.90 7.38 -12.10
N ARG A 111 19.54 8.37 -11.45
CA ARG A 111 20.97 8.71 -11.66
C ARG A 111 21.89 7.54 -11.41
N HIS A 112 21.63 6.81 -10.32
CA HIS A 112 22.44 5.66 -9.91
C HIS A 112 21.98 4.33 -10.53
N LYS A 113 20.90 4.34 -11.34
CA LYS A 113 20.28 3.14 -11.94
C LYS A 113 19.92 2.10 -10.88
N ARG A 114 19.34 2.57 -9.76
CA ARG A 114 18.92 1.71 -8.65
C ARG A 114 17.41 1.54 -8.64
N ILE A 115 16.98 0.43 -8.09
CA ILE A 115 15.59 0.09 -7.91
C ILE A 115 15.12 0.66 -6.56
N VAL A 116 13.98 1.33 -6.58
CA VAL A 116 13.22 1.70 -5.38
C VAL A 116 11.83 1.11 -5.52
N GLN A 117 11.50 0.15 -4.66
CA GLN A 117 10.14 -0.34 -4.45
C GLN A 117 9.57 0.30 -3.18
N VAL A 118 8.31 0.75 -3.23
CA VAL A 118 7.66 1.32 -2.04
C VAL A 118 6.76 0.28 -1.38
N GLY A 119 6.81 0.21 -0.04
CA GLY A 119 6.11 -0.74 0.80
C GLY A 119 4.60 -0.51 0.90
N HIS A 120 3.90 -0.39 -0.23
CA HIS A 120 2.44 -0.40 -0.26
C HIS A 120 1.93 -1.84 -0.24
N LEU A 121 2.03 -2.45 0.92
CA LEU A 121 1.75 -3.86 1.21
C LEU A 121 0.43 -4.37 0.63
N GLU A 122 -0.63 -3.54 0.62
CA GLU A 122 -1.95 -3.95 0.12
C GLU A 122 -1.97 -4.21 -1.40
N ARG A 123 -1.01 -3.69 -2.18
CA ARG A 123 -0.83 -4.06 -3.60
C ARG A 123 -0.53 -5.54 -3.79
N PHE A 124 0.07 -6.16 -2.77
CA PHE A 124 0.47 -7.56 -2.75
C PHE A 124 -0.56 -8.45 -2.06
N ASN A 125 -1.66 -7.87 -1.58
CA ASN A 125 -2.77 -8.63 -1.04
C ASN A 125 -3.37 -9.52 -2.15
N PRO A 126 -3.49 -10.84 -1.95
CA PRO A 126 -4.00 -11.76 -2.95
C PRO A 126 -5.35 -11.35 -3.53
N ALA A 127 -6.26 -10.83 -2.71
CA ALA A 127 -7.56 -10.34 -3.16
C ALA A 127 -7.45 -9.13 -4.10
N VAL A 128 -6.54 -8.19 -3.78
CA VAL A 128 -6.26 -7.01 -4.63
C VAL A 128 -5.65 -7.44 -5.97
N ARG A 129 -4.74 -8.40 -5.94
CA ARG A 129 -4.11 -8.93 -7.17
C ARG A 129 -5.12 -9.67 -8.05
N ALA A 130 -6.01 -10.46 -7.44
CA ALA A 130 -7.04 -11.19 -8.17
C ALA A 130 -8.01 -10.26 -8.90
N VAL A 131 -8.33 -9.10 -8.33
CA VAL A 131 -9.22 -8.10 -8.95
C VAL A 131 -8.68 -7.57 -10.29
N ARG A 132 -7.37 -7.53 -10.49
CA ARG A 132 -6.77 -7.03 -11.75
C ARG A 132 -7.28 -7.75 -12.99
N ALA A 133 -7.64 -9.03 -12.86
CA ALA A 133 -8.15 -9.83 -13.97
C ALA A 133 -9.59 -9.48 -14.40
N ILE A 134 -10.34 -8.81 -13.52
CA ILE A 134 -11.75 -8.46 -13.77
C ILE A 134 -11.98 -6.94 -13.83
N LEU A 135 -10.97 -6.16 -13.50
CA LEU A 135 -11.02 -4.70 -13.52
C LEU A 135 -10.94 -4.18 -14.96
N HIS A 136 -11.92 -3.38 -15.39
CA HIS A 136 -11.91 -2.80 -16.73
C HIS A 136 -12.27 -1.31 -16.78
N GLN A 137 -13.37 -0.89 -16.17
CA GLN A 137 -13.82 0.50 -16.21
C GLN A 137 -14.47 0.88 -14.87
N PRO A 138 -13.70 1.13 -13.82
CA PRO A 138 -14.28 1.52 -12.54
C PRO A 138 -14.94 2.89 -12.65
N LEU A 139 -16.19 2.99 -12.17
CA LEU A 139 -17.00 4.20 -12.21
C LEU A 139 -17.15 4.84 -10.84
N PHE A 140 -17.18 4.00 -9.80
CA PHE A 140 -17.35 4.47 -8.44
C PHE A 140 -16.67 3.54 -7.44
N PHE A 141 -15.97 4.11 -6.45
CA PHE A 141 -15.37 3.41 -5.33
C PHE A 141 -15.97 3.85 -4.00
N GLU A 142 -16.20 2.91 -3.12
CA GLU A 142 -16.53 3.11 -1.71
C GLU A 142 -15.52 2.36 -0.84
N VAL A 143 -14.70 3.09 -0.09
CA VAL A 143 -13.55 2.56 0.64
C VAL A 143 -13.70 2.82 2.13
N HIS A 144 -13.60 1.77 2.93
CA HIS A 144 -13.66 1.84 4.39
C HIS A 144 -12.43 1.19 5.02
N ARG A 145 -11.67 1.98 5.76
CA ARG A 145 -10.57 1.51 6.60
C ARG A 145 -10.77 1.98 8.02
N LEU A 146 -11.43 1.13 8.80
CA LEU A 146 -11.76 1.39 10.18
C LEU A 146 -10.89 0.54 11.10
N SER A 147 -10.39 1.13 12.17
CA SER A 147 -9.57 0.45 13.17
C SER A 147 -10.08 0.77 14.57
N VAL A 148 -10.01 -0.22 15.44
CA VAL A 148 -10.23 0.00 16.88
C VAL A 148 -9.06 0.83 17.40
N PHE A 149 -9.36 1.76 18.30
CA PHE A 149 -8.34 2.60 18.90
C PHE A 149 -7.24 1.79 19.57
N THR A 150 -6.01 2.15 19.25
CA THR A 150 -4.82 1.65 19.94
C THR A 150 -3.90 2.85 20.23
N PRO A 151 -3.21 2.91 21.38
CA PRO A 151 -2.34 4.03 21.74
C PRO A 151 -1.03 4.08 20.89
N ARG A 152 -1.07 3.56 19.67
CA ARG A 152 0.04 3.57 18.71
C ARG A 152 -0.20 4.59 17.62
N ALA A 153 0.87 5.16 17.07
CA ALA A 153 0.84 6.11 15.95
C ALA A 153 -0.09 7.31 16.16
N LEU A 154 -0.16 7.83 17.38
CA LEU A 154 -0.94 9.04 17.70
C LEU A 154 -0.28 10.33 17.22
N ASP A 155 0.95 10.25 16.79
CA ASP A 155 1.77 11.31 16.21
C ASP A 155 1.51 11.55 14.73
N VAL A 156 0.86 10.61 14.04
CA VAL A 156 0.55 10.65 12.60
C VAL A 156 -0.97 10.73 12.39
N ASP A 157 -1.42 11.50 11.41
CA ASP A 157 -2.84 11.55 11.05
C ASP A 157 -3.31 10.25 10.35
N VAL A 158 -4.63 10.01 10.41
CA VAL A 158 -5.25 8.80 9.86
C VAL A 158 -5.12 8.70 8.33
N VAL A 159 -4.87 9.81 7.64
CA VAL A 159 -4.69 9.84 6.18
C VAL A 159 -3.37 9.19 5.80
N LEU A 160 -2.26 9.60 6.44
CA LEU A 160 -0.92 9.06 6.18
C LEU A 160 -0.70 7.68 6.81
N ASP A 161 -1.40 7.38 7.93
CA ASP A 161 -1.27 6.08 8.58
C ASP A 161 -2.11 4.99 7.90
N LEU A 162 -3.39 5.26 7.67
CA LEU A 162 -4.37 4.27 7.21
C LEU A 162 -4.80 4.49 5.75
N MET A 163 -5.30 5.70 5.40
CA MET A 163 -5.94 5.95 4.10
C MET A 163 -4.96 5.81 2.93
N ILE A 164 -3.69 6.10 3.12
CA ILE A 164 -2.68 6.07 2.06
C ILE A 164 -2.58 4.72 1.34
N HIS A 165 -2.86 3.62 2.04
CA HIS A 165 -2.91 2.29 1.43
C HIS A 165 -4.03 2.16 0.40
N ASP A 166 -5.19 2.72 0.71
CA ASP A 166 -6.36 2.67 -0.17
C ASP A 166 -6.25 3.70 -1.30
N LEU A 167 -5.62 4.84 -1.02
CA LEU A 167 -5.29 5.84 -2.05
C LEU A 167 -4.42 5.21 -3.12
N ASP A 168 -3.35 4.53 -2.74
CA ASP A 168 -2.46 3.83 -3.67
C ASP A 168 -3.22 2.79 -4.51
N ILE A 169 -4.08 1.98 -3.91
CA ILE A 169 -4.90 0.99 -4.63
C ILE A 169 -5.80 1.67 -5.66
N VAL A 170 -6.59 2.67 -5.24
CA VAL A 170 -7.56 3.33 -6.12
C VAL A 170 -6.86 4.09 -7.25
N LEU A 171 -5.75 4.78 -6.98
CA LEU A 171 -4.94 5.44 -8.00
C LEU A 171 -4.44 4.43 -9.04
N SER A 172 -3.97 3.26 -8.59
CA SER A 172 -3.49 2.21 -9.50
C SER A 172 -4.58 1.59 -10.37
N TRP A 173 -5.80 1.54 -9.87
CA TRP A 173 -6.95 0.97 -10.56
C TRP A 173 -7.63 1.97 -11.49
N THR A 174 -7.65 3.25 -11.12
CA THR A 174 -8.30 4.31 -11.90
C THR A 174 -7.43 4.80 -13.05
N GLN A 175 -6.11 4.92 -12.83
CA GLN A 175 -5.12 5.42 -13.80
C GLN A 175 -5.55 6.73 -14.49
N SER A 176 -6.20 7.61 -13.75
CA SER A 176 -6.73 8.88 -14.25
C SER A 176 -6.32 10.03 -13.33
N PRO A 177 -6.01 11.21 -13.87
CA PRO A 177 -5.73 12.38 -13.05
C PRO A 177 -6.94 12.75 -12.17
N ILE A 178 -6.64 13.32 -11.01
CA ILE A 178 -7.65 13.87 -10.12
C ILE A 178 -8.14 15.19 -10.70
N ARG A 179 -9.47 15.34 -10.77
CA ARG A 179 -10.16 16.57 -11.18
C ARG A 179 -10.50 17.46 -10.01
N GLU A 180 -11.03 16.84 -8.94
CA GLU A 180 -11.51 17.55 -7.76
C GLU A 180 -11.34 16.65 -6.51
N LEU A 181 -11.08 17.29 -5.37
CA LEU A 181 -10.90 16.63 -4.09
C LEU A 181 -11.55 17.45 -2.98
N HIS A 182 -12.42 16.80 -2.22
CA HIS A 182 -13.02 17.33 -0.99
C HIS A 182 -12.71 16.42 0.18
N ALA A 183 -12.25 17.00 1.29
CA ALA A 183 -11.91 16.25 2.49
C ALA A 183 -12.35 16.96 3.75
N VAL A 184 -12.86 16.17 4.69
CA VAL A 184 -13.13 16.57 6.07
C VAL A 184 -12.44 15.61 7.01
N GLY A 185 -12.01 16.10 8.17
CA GLY A 185 -11.39 15.25 9.18
C GLY A 185 -11.38 15.93 10.54
N LEU A 186 -11.47 15.10 11.58
CA LEU A 186 -11.63 15.55 12.96
C LEU A 186 -10.61 14.87 13.88
N PRO A 187 -10.03 15.62 14.84
CA PRO A 187 -9.36 15.06 15.99
C PRO A 187 -10.45 14.65 17.01
N ILE A 188 -10.43 13.40 17.47
CA ILE A 188 -11.41 12.87 18.44
C ILE A 188 -10.73 12.42 19.73
N LEU A 189 -9.65 11.64 19.63
CA LEU A 189 -8.90 11.07 20.76
C LEU A 189 -7.46 11.57 20.83
N SER A 190 -6.95 12.14 19.76
CA SER A 190 -5.58 12.66 19.68
C SER A 190 -5.60 14.12 19.19
N SER A 191 -4.43 14.76 19.18
CA SER A 191 -4.25 16.08 18.54
C SER A 191 -4.14 16.03 17.02
N LYS A 192 -4.20 14.82 16.43
CA LYS A 192 -4.15 14.58 14.98
C LYS A 192 -5.53 14.21 14.47
N VAL A 193 -5.69 14.16 13.18
CA VAL A 193 -6.93 13.69 12.54
C VAL A 193 -7.11 12.20 12.84
N ASP A 194 -8.17 11.84 13.56
CA ASP A 194 -8.49 10.47 13.95
C ASP A 194 -9.54 9.82 13.06
N ILE A 195 -10.35 10.65 12.38
CA ILE A 195 -11.32 10.25 11.37
C ILE A 195 -11.26 11.21 10.19
N ALA A 196 -11.23 10.68 8.98
CA ALA A 196 -11.30 11.45 7.75
C ALA A 196 -12.30 10.83 6.77
N ASN A 197 -13.07 11.71 6.10
CA ASN A 197 -13.90 11.36 4.96
C ASN A 197 -13.46 12.19 3.76
N VAL A 198 -13.27 11.53 2.62
CA VAL A 198 -12.69 12.13 1.41
C VAL A 198 -13.49 11.69 0.20
N ARG A 199 -13.79 12.65 -0.67
CA ARG A 199 -14.34 12.41 -2.00
C ARG A 199 -13.37 12.91 -3.05
N ILE A 200 -13.04 12.04 -4.00
CA ILE A 200 -12.18 12.35 -5.14
C ILE A 200 -12.96 12.10 -6.43
N GLU A 201 -12.96 13.07 -7.33
CA GLU A 201 -13.45 12.94 -8.70
C GLU A 201 -12.25 12.89 -9.65
N PHE A 202 -12.24 11.93 -10.56
CA PHE A 202 -11.20 11.76 -11.58
C PHE A 202 -11.65 12.32 -12.93
N VAL A 203 -10.67 12.69 -13.76
CA VAL A 203 -10.94 13.19 -15.13
C VAL A 203 -11.68 12.16 -15.97
N SER A 204 -11.50 10.87 -15.71
CA SER A 204 -12.27 9.78 -16.35
C SER A 204 -13.77 9.78 -16.01
N GLY A 205 -14.21 10.60 -15.03
CA GLY A 205 -15.54 10.60 -14.48
C GLY A 205 -15.75 9.58 -13.34
N CYS A 206 -14.73 8.78 -13.03
CA CYS A 206 -14.76 7.90 -11.86
C CYS A 206 -14.77 8.74 -10.58
N VAL A 207 -15.50 8.28 -9.56
CA VAL A 207 -15.56 8.91 -8.24
C VAL A 207 -15.14 7.91 -7.17
N ALA A 208 -14.35 8.35 -6.19
CA ALA A 208 -13.98 7.54 -5.04
C ALA A 208 -14.29 8.24 -3.71
N ASN A 209 -15.01 7.55 -2.84
CA ASN A 209 -15.25 7.98 -1.47
C ASN A 209 -14.42 7.13 -0.50
N PHE A 210 -13.69 7.78 0.40
CA PHE A 210 -12.87 7.12 1.40
C PHE A 210 -13.33 7.52 2.80
N THR A 211 -13.41 6.54 3.68
CA THR A 211 -13.55 6.76 5.12
C THR A 211 -12.45 6.01 5.84
N ALA A 212 -11.57 6.74 6.51
CA ALA A 212 -10.55 6.17 7.38
C ALA A 212 -10.77 6.64 8.81
N SER A 213 -10.76 5.71 9.77
CA SER A 213 -10.95 6.01 11.19
C SER A 213 -10.11 5.08 12.05
N ARG A 214 -9.48 5.65 13.10
CA ARG A 214 -8.87 4.89 14.20
C ARG A 214 -9.75 4.85 15.46
N VAL A 215 -10.96 5.42 15.39
CA VAL A 215 -11.93 5.52 16.50
C VAL A 215 -13.19 4.74 16.15
N SER A 216 -13.06 3.44 15.88
CA SER A 216 -14.15 2.55 15.54
C SER A 216 -14.29 1.43 16.57
N THR A 217 -15.48 0.84 16.66
CA THR A 217 -15.76 -0.34 17.49
C THR A 217 -15.35 -1.64 16.81
N GLU A 218 -15.13 -1.61 15.50
CA GLU A 218 -14.74 -2.78 14.72
C GLU A 218 -13.61 -2.46 13.74
N ARG A 219 -12.93 -3.52 13.28
CA ARG A 219 -11.91 -3.42 12.25
C ARG A 219 -12.53 -3.75 10.90
N VAL A 220 -12.55 -2.76 9.98
CA VAL A 220 -13.01 -2.92 8.60
C VAL A 220 -11.88 -2.52 7.65
N ARG A 221 -11.61 -3.35 6.66
CA ARG A 221 -10.67 -3.06 5.57
C ARG A 221 -11.29 -3.54 4.28
N LYS A 222 -12.11 -2.68 3.65
CA LYS A 222 -12.90 -3.05 2.47
C LYS A 222 -12.87 -1.97 1.40
N VAL A 223 -12.79 -2.40 0.17
CA VAL A 223 -13.11 -1.57 -0.99
C VAL A 223 -14.27 -2.23 -1.75
N ARG A 224 -15.25 -1.42 -2.08
CA ARG A 224 -16.32 -1.77 -3.00
C ARG A 224 -16.18 -0.89 -4.22
N PHE A 225 -16.37 -1.44 -5.39
CA PHE A 225 -16.40 -0.62 -6.58
C PHE A 225 -17.42 -1.14 -7.58
N PHE A 226 -17.84 -0.21 -8.43
CA PHE A 226 -18.84 -0.42 -9.43
C PHE A 226 -18.23 -0.14 -10.80
N GLN A 227 -18.45 -1.05 -11.72
CA GLN A 227 -18.12 -0.90 -13.12
C GLN A 227 -19.34 -1.36 -13.95
N PRO A 228 -19.40 -1.11 -15.27
CA PRO A 228 -20.58 -1.46 -16.05
C PRO A 228 -21.02 -2.90 -15.81
N HIS A 229 -22.27 -3.07 -15.37
CA HIS A 229 -22.93 -4.37 -15.08
C HIS A 229 -22.31 -5.20 -13.95
N GLN A 230 -21.41 -4.62 -13.14
CA GLN A 230 -20.77 -5.35 -12.04
C GLN A 230 -20.64 -4.51 -10.77
N TYR A 231 -20.91 -5.17 -9.65
CA TYR A 231 -20.51 -4.74 -8.32
C TYR A 231 -19.43 -5.68 -7.80
N ILE A 232 -18.33 -5.14 -7.32
CA ILE A 232 -17.23 -5.91 -6.75
C ILE A 232 -16.95 -5.43 -5.32
N SER A 233 -16.83 -6.37 -4.39
CA SER A 233 -16.47 -6.12 -3.00
C SER A 233 -15.22 -6.91 -2.64
N VAL A 234 -14.19 -6.22 -2.18
CA VAL A 234 -12.91 -6.79 -1.74
C VAL A 234 -12.77 -6.59 -0.24
N ASP A 235 -12.57 -7.67 0.49
CA ASP A 235 -12.22 -7.65 1.91
C ASP A 235 -10.73 -7.99 2.05
N TYR A 236 -9.91 -7.00 2.40
CA TYR A 236 -8.46 -7.17 2.52
C TYR A 236 -8.07 -8.13 3.65
N ALA A 237 -8.83 -8.09 4.77
CA ALA A 237 -8.52 -8.90 5.95
C ALA A 237 -8.83 -10.39 5.73
N ARG A 238 -9.93 -10.67 5.02
CA ARG A 238 -10.35 -12.04 4.67
C ARG A 238 -9.71 -12.55 3.39
N GLN A 239 -9.09 -11.66 2.62
CA GLN A 239 -8.60 -11.93 1.27
C GLN A 239 -9.71 -12.50 0.37
N ASP A 240 -10.86 -11.86 0.40
CA ASP A 240 -12.09 -12.29 -0.25
C ASP A 240 -12.51 -11.28 -1.32
N VAL A 241 -13.00 -11.80 -2.48
CA VAL A 241 -13.58 -10.99 -3.54
C VAL A 241 -14.94 -11.53 -3.92
N LEU A 242 -15.98 -10.72 -3.71
CA LEU A 242 -17.35 -11.00 -4.12
C LEU A 242 -17.69 -10.16 -5.34
N CYS A 243 -18.22 -10.82 -6.38
CA CYS A 243 -18.70 -10.17 -7.60
C CYS A 243 -20.21 -10.40 -7.73
N ILE A 244 -20.96 -9.36 -8.05
CA ILE A 244 -22.36 -9.45 -8.44
C ILE A 244 -22.46 -8.93 -9.87
N ASP A 245 -22.85 -9.81 -10.79
CA ASP A 245 -23.11 -9.44 -12.17
C ASP A 245 -24.60 -9.05 -12.30
N VAL A 246 -24.83 -7.92 -12.95
CA VAL A 246 -26.16 -7.39 -13.23
C VAL A 246 -26.43 -7.59 -14.71
N PRO A 247 -27.57 -8.18 -15.11
CA PRO A 247 -27.92 -8.32 -16.51
C PRO A 247 -27.86 -6.94 -17.19
N ALA A 248 -27.34 -6.90 -18.42
CA ALA A 248 -27.44 -5.71 -19.23
C ALA A 248 -28.92 -5.42 -19.47
N LEU A 249 -29.49 -4.50 -18.70
CA LEU A 249 -30.78 -3.92 -19.08
C LEU A 249 -30.59 -3.29 -20.45
N GLN A 250 -31.52 -3.52 -21.37
CA GLN A 250 -31.51 -2.91 -22.71
C GLN A 250 -31.75 -1.38 -22.58
N THR A 251 -30.86 -0.69 -21.90
CA THR A 251 -30.84 0.77 -21.80
C THR A 251 -29.92 1.26 -22.90
N SER A 252 -30.55 1.66 -24.00
CA SER A 252 -29.94 2.40 -25.09
C SER A 252 -29.13 3.58 -24.54
N GLY A 253 -27.81 3.47 -24.56
CA GLY A 253 -26.92 4.59 -24.26
C GLY A 253 -25.62 4.31 -23.53
N LEU A 254 -25.48 3.24 -22.78
CA LEU A 254 -24.20 2.85 -22.21
C LEU A 254 -23.42 2.01 -23.23
N ARG A 255 -22.21 2.44 -23.58
CA ARG A 255 -21.30 1.65 -24.41
C ARG A 255 -21.16 0.27 -23.79
N GLN A 256 -21.39 -0.78 -24.60
CA GLN A 256 -21.08 -2.14 -24.15
C GLN A 256 -19.59 -2.20 -23.78
N PRO A 257 -19.24 -2.63 -22.56
CA PRO A 257 -17.85 -2.80 -22.21
C PRO A 257 -17.27 -3.88 -23.13
N VAL A 258 -16.05 -3.62 -23.62
CA VAL A 258 -15.20 -4.68 -24.15
C VAL A 258 -14.86 -5.54 -22.94
N SER A 259 -15.55 -6.66 -22.76
CA SER A 259 -15.21 -7.60 -21.70
C SER A 259 -13.77 -8.04 -21.88
N PRO A 260 -12.88 -7.88 -20.90
CA PRO A 260 -11.64 -8.62 -20.90
C PRO A 260 -12.01 -10.11 -20.97
N ASP A 261 -11.14 -10.92 -21.52
CA ASP A 261 -11.36 -12.35 -21.67
C ASP A 261 -11.47 -13.01 -20.28
N ILE A 262 -12.69 -12.96 -19.71
CA ILE A 262 -13.01 -13.45 -18.36
C ILE A 262 -12.96 -14.99 -18.33
N ALA A 263 -12.79 -15.64 -19.49
CA ALA A 263 -12.72 -17.09 -19.59
C ALA A 263 -11.59 -17.74 -18.79
N ALA A 264 -10.54 -16.99 -18.46
CA ALA A 264 -9.42 -17.46 -17.64
C ALA A 264 -9.59 -17.21 -16.13
N VAL A 265 -10.67 -16.53 -15.72
CA VAL A 265 -10.90 -16.20 -14.30
C VAL A 265 -11.75 -17.27 -13.64
N HIS A 266 -11.19 -17.93 -12.63
CA HIS A 266 -11.90 -18.95 -11.87
C HIS A 266 -12.84 -18.31 -10.83
N PHE A 267 -14.13 -18.60 -10.96
CA PHE A 267 -15.16 -18.20 -10.02
C PHE A 267 -15.79 -19.42 -9.35
N GLN A 268 -15.97 -19.34 -8.04
CA GLN A 268 -16.83 -20.26 -7.32
C GLN A 268 -18.26 -19.72 -7.33
N SER A 269 -19.20 -20.48 -7.87
CA SER A 269 -20.62 -20.13 -7.78
C SER A 269 -21.07 -20.20 -6.32
N ILE A 270 -21.64 -19.11 -5.81
CA ILE A 270 -22.31 -19.13 -4.52
C ILE A 270 -23.66 -19.80 -4.75
N GLN A 271 -23.94 -20.91 -4.07
CA GLN A 271 -25.16 -21.70 -4.25
C GLN A 271 -26.46 -21.01 -3.82
N ALA A 272 -26.40 -19.81 -3.28
CA ALA A 272 -27.59 -19.01 -2.98
C ALA A 272 -27.95 -18.18 -4.22
N PRO A 273 -29.06 -18.49 -4.93
CA PRO A 273 -29.52 -17.64 -6.01
C PRO A 273 -29.82 -16.25 -5.45
N HIS A 274 -29.37 -15.20 -6.15
CA HIS A 274 -29.77 -13.85 -5.81
C HIS A 274 -31.30 -13.74 -5.87
N PRO A 275 -31.98 -13.09 -4.91
CA PRO A 275 -33.45 -13.00 -4.89
C PRO A 275 -34.04 -12.33 -6.13
N ILE A 276 -33.23 -11.59 -6.90
CA ILE A 276 -33.64 -10.96 -8.16
C ILE A 276 -33.21 -11.84 -9.33
N PRO A 277 -34.12 -12.26 -10.21
CA PRO A 277 -33.79 -13.04 -11.39
C PRO A 277 -32.79 -12.33 -12.31
N GLY A 278 -31.79 -13.09 -12.79
CA GLY A 278 -30.76 -12.60 -13.69
C GLY A 278 -29.52 -12.02 -13.01
N PHE A 279 -29.53 -11.83 -11.69
CA PHE A 279 -28.33 -11.47 -10.92
C PHE A 279 -27.54 -12.75 -10.60
N ALA A 280 -26.24 -12.72 -10.91
CA ALA A 280 -25.33 -13.80 -10.54
C ALA A 280 -24.36 -13.30 -9.46
N MET A 281 -24.34 -13.98 -8.32
CA MET A 281 -23.40 -13.72 -7.24
C MET A 281 -22.30 -14.78 -7.30
N ARG A 282 -21.06 -14.33 -7.43
CA ARG A 282 -19.89 -15.20 -7.60
C ARG A 282 -18.77 -14.76 -6.65
N LYS A 283 -18.04 -15.72 -6.14
CA LYS A 283 -16.81 -15.48 -5.38
C LYS A 283 -15.61 -15.76 -6.27
N LEU A 284 -14.72 -14.80 -6.38
CA LEU A 284 -13.47 -14.98 -7.12
C LEU A 284 -12.55 -15.92 -6.34
N GLU A 285 -11.90 -16.85 -7.02
CA GLU A 285 -10.85 -17.66 -6.39
C GLU A 285 -9.62 -16.79 -6.15
N VAL A 286 -9.25 -16.69 -4.89
CA VAL A 286 -8.10 -15.92 -4.45
C VAL A 286 -7.03 -16.89 -3.95
N PRO A 287 -5.85 -16.94 -4.59
CA PRO A 287 -4.74 -17.75 -4.10
C PRO A 287 -4.36 -17.33 -2.67
N SER A 288 -4.09 -18.28 -1.80
CA SER A 288 -3.59 -17.97 -0.46
C SER A 288 -2.19 -17.37 -0.53
N GLY A 289 -1.90 -16.37 0.33
CA GLY A 289 -0.57 -15.78 0.38
C GLY A 289 -0.42 -14.75 1.50
N GLU A 290 0.77 -14.67 2.07
CA GLU A 290 1.13 -13.60 2.99
C GLU A 290 1.55 -12.37 2.16
N PRO A 291 0.83 -11.22 2.26
CA PRO A 291 1.14 -10.03 1.45
C PRO A 291 2.58 -9.58 1.57
N LEU A 292 3.16 -9.58 2.79
CA LEU A 292 4.54 -9.17 3.00
C LEU A 292 5.53 -10.10 2.28
N ARG A 293 5.29 -11.39 2.29
CA ARG A 293 6.13 -12.34 1.55
C ARG A 293 6.08 -12.07 0.05
N LEU A 294 4.89 -11.87 -0.50
CA LEU A 294 4.71 -11.55 -1.93
C LEU A 294 5.37 -10.21 -2.32
N GLU A 295 5.36 -9.23 -1.43
CA GLU A 295 6.05 -7.96 -1.60
C GLU A 295 7.57 -8.15 -1.65
N LEU A 296 8.14 -8.89 -0.69
CA LEU A 296 9.58 -9.16 -0.63
C LEU A 296 10.04 -10.01 -1.81
N GLU A 297 9.26 -11.00 -2.24
CA GLU A 297 9.52 -11.79 -3.45
C GLU A 297 9.49 -10.91 -4.71
N SER A 298 8.57 -9.96 -4.80
CA SER A 298 8.51 -8.99 -5.90
C SER A 298 9.74 -8.10 -5.94
N PHE A 299 10.16 -7.58 -4.80
CA PHE A 299 11.38 -6.78 -4.69
C PHE A 299 12.63 -7.57 -5.07
N LEU A 300 12.80 -8.77 -4.50
CA LEU A 300 13.93 -9.67 -4.81
C LEU A 300 14.01 -9.96 -6.33
N ARG A 301 12.87 -10.23 -6.96
CA ARG A 301 12.80 -10.45 -8.41
C ARG A 301 13.23 -9.21 -9.18
N ALA A 302 12.67 -8.04 -8.84
CA ALA A 302 13.01 -6.79 -9.50
C ALA A 302 14.51 -6.48 -9.41
N VAL A 303 15.14 -6.70 -8.25
CA VAL A 303 16.59 -6.52 -8.03
C VAL A 303 17.41 -7.48 -8.90
N ARG A 304 17.06 -8.77 -8.91
CA ARG A 304 17.80 -9.80 -9.65
C ARG A 304 17.69 -9.68 -11.17
N GLU A 305 16.47 -9.41 -11.63
CA GLU A 305 16.16 -9.34 -13.06
C GLU A 305 16.34 -7.93 -13.62
N ARG A 306 16.64 -6.95 -12.77
CA ARG A 306 16.76 -5.52 -13.14
C ARG A 306 15.50 -4.99 -13.84
N THR A 307 14.34 -5.45 -13.38
CA THR A 307 13.03 -5.05 -13.91
C THR A 307 12.41 -3.93 -13.08
N ILE A 308 11.38 -3.27 -13.62
CA ILE A 308 10.61 -2.27 -12.89
C ILE A 308 9.84 -2.97 -11.75
N PRO A 309 9.94 -2.48 -10.51
CA PRO A 309 9.21 -3.07 -9.39
C PRO A 309 7.70 -2.88 -9.53
N GLU A 310 6.93 -3.78 -8.91
CA GLU A 310 5.45 -3.75 -9.00
C GLU A 310 4.84 -2.50 -8.37
N VAL A 311 5.47 -1.95 -7.34
CA VAL A 311 5.13 -0.66 -6.73
C VAL A 311 6.34 0.26 -6.84
N THR A 312 6.28 1.18 -7.77
CA THR A 312 7.39 2.08 -8.08
C THR A 312 7.51 3.23 -7.08
N ALA A 313 8.64 3.93 -7.10
CA ALA A 313 8.81 5.17 -6.36
C ALA A 313 7.80 6.25 -6.83
N GLN A 314 7.43 6.25 -8.12
CA GLN A 314 6.42 7.13 -8.69
C GLN A 314 5.02 6.84 -8.12
N ASP A 315 4.65 5.57 -7.94
CA ASP A 315 3.39 5.19 -7.28
C ASP A 315 3.37 5.70 -5.83
N GLY A 316 4.43 5.45 -5.07
CA GLY A 316 4.55 5.94 -3.69
C GLY A 316 4.50 7.47 -3.58
N ARG A 317 5.15 8.16 -4.52
CA ARG A 317 5.10 9.63 -4.64
C ARG A 317 3.70 10.13 -4.95
N ALA A 318 2.98 9.46 -5.86
CA ALA A 318 1.60 9.82 -6.22
C ALA A 318 0.64 9.65 -5.02
N ALA A 319 0.73 8.53 -4.30
CA ALA A 319 -0.05 8.29 -3.09
C ALA A 319 0.24 9.33 -2.00
N LEU A 320 1.53 9.68 -1.78
CA LEU A 320 1.94 10.70 -0.84
C LEU A 320 1.38 12.08 -1.23
N ALA A 321 1.48 12.48 -2.51
CA ALA A 321 0.98 13.77 -2.97
C ALA A 321 -0.52 13.93 -2.69
N VAL A 322 -1.32 12.92 -3.04
CA VAL A 322 -2.76 12.94 -2.77
C VAL A 322 -3.05 12.97 -1.27
N ALA A 323 -2.32 12.22 -0.45
CA ALA A 323 -2.47 12.25 1.01
C ALA A 323 -2.15 13.64 1.59
N MET A 324 -1.15 14.34 1.05
CA MET A 324 -0.81 15.70 1.46
C MET A 324 -1.89 16.72 1.04
N ASP A 325 -2.45 16.59 -0.15
CA ASP A 325 -3.56 17.43 -0.63
C ASP A 325 -4.81 17.23 0.22
N ILE A 326 -5.13 15.98 0.59
CA ILE A 326 -6.20 15.64 1.54
C ILE A 326 -5.97 16.34 2.88
N SER A 327 -4.76 16.20 3.43
CA SER A 327 -4.42 16.82 4.72
C SER A 327 -4.50 18.36 4.65
N ALA A 328 -4.14 18.97 3.53
CA ALA A 328 -4.33 20.40 3.31
C ALA A 328 -5.81 20.80 3.24
N SER A 329 -6.63 20.04 2.52
CA SER A 329 -8.09 20.25 2.44
C SER A 329 -8.76 20.14 3.81
N ILE A 330 -8.36 19.14 4.62
CA ILE A 330 -8.86 18.97 6.00
C ILE A 330 -8.50 20.19 6.87
N ARG A 331 -7.24 20.65 6.84
CA ARG A 331 -6.84 21.86 7.58
C ARG A 331 -7.65 23.09 7.18
N ALA A 332 -7.87 23.29 5.88
CA ALA A 332 -8.69 24.39 5.39
C ALA A 332 -10.16 24.28 5.86
N HIS A 333 -10.72 23.07 5.92
CA HIS A 333 -12.03 22.82 6.49
C HIS A 333 -12.07 23.13 7.98
N GLN A 334 -11.12 22.62 8.77
CA GLN A 334 -11.03 22.84 10.21
C GLN A 334 -10.93 24.32 10.57
N SER A 335 -10.12 25.09 9.82
CA SER A 335 -10.01 26.54 10.00
C SER A 335 -11.35 27.25 9.76
N ARG A 336 -12.08 26.90 8.68
CA ARG A 336 -13.41 27.48 8.39
C ARG A 336 -14.47 27.09 9.43
N ALA A 337 -14.35 25.91 10.00
CA ALA A 337 -15.30 25.40 11.00
C ALA A 337 -14.96 25.80 12.45
N GLY A 338 -13.87 26.55 12.67
CA GLY A 338 -13.43 26.92 14.02
C GLY A 338 -12.94 25.74 14.86
N LEU A 339 -12.40 24.70 14.23
CA LEU A 339 -11.91 23.48 14.85
C LEU A 339 -10.37 23.41 14.94
N ALA A 340 -9.68 24.46 14.46
CA ALA A 340 -8.22 24.57 14.46
C ALA A 340 -7.70 25.27 15.72
#